data_d761fc0b13164668f00a6dad6256a922
#
_entry.id   d761fc0b13164668f00a6dad6256a922
#
_cell.length_a   1.000
_cell.length_b   1.000
_cell.length_c   1.000
_cell.angle_alpha   90.00
_cell.angle_beta   90.00
_cell.angle_gamma   90.00
#
_symmetry.space_group_name_H-M   'P 1'
#
loop_
_entity.id
_entity.type
_entity.pdbx_description
1 polymer ?
#
loop_
_entity_poly.entity_id
_entity_poly.type
_entity_poly.pdbx_seq_one_letter_code
_entity_poly.pdbx_strand_id
1 'polypeptide(L)' 'MITLNGKPTETSATTVAELVAELGFAKGAVLVELNGTALRPDEWPRLLQADDAIELLRIVAGG' A
#
# COMPACT_ATOMS: atom_id res chain seq x y z
N MET A 1 3.97 13.12 4.65
CA MET A 1 4.17 11.84 5.35
C MET A 1 2.87 11.06 5.28
N ILE A 2 2.95 9.79 4.97
CA ILE A 2 1.77 8.93 4.97
C ILE A 2 1.68 8.16 6.28
N THR A 3 0.56 7.51 6.50
CA THR A 3 0.40 6.56 7.60
C THR A 3 0.37 5.16 7.00
N LEU A 4 1.22 4.27 7.50
CA LEU A 4 1.30 2.89 7.02
C LEU A 4 0.99 1.96 8.18
N ASN A 5 -0.11 1.22 8.07
CA ASN A 5 -0.61 0.34 9.12
C ASN A 5 -0.66 1.05 10.47
N GLY A 6 -1.16 2.29 10.45
CA GLY A 6 -1.34 3.09 11.65
C GLY A 6 -0.13 3.85 12.13
N LYS A 7 1.00 3.78 11.42
CA LYS A 7 2.24 4.45 11.84
C LYS A 7 2.65 5.51 10.84
N PRO A 8 3.02 6.70 11.31
CA PRO A 8 3.58 7.71 10.41
C PRO A 8 4.82 7.17 9.73
N THR A 9 4.90 7.32 8.42
CA THR A 9 5.96 6.70 7.62
C THR A 9 6.40 7.66 6.53
N GLU A 10 7.70 7.83 6.38
CA GLU A 10 8.27 8.56 5.26
C GLU A 10 8.55 7.58 4.14
N THR A 11 8.28 8.02 2.92
CA THR A 11 8.55 7.22 1.74
C THR A 11 8.92 8.12 0.59
N SER A 12 9.79 7.62 -0.29
CA SER A 12 10.09 8.28 -1.55
C SER A 12 9.16 7.82 -2.67
N ALA A 13 8.32 6.84 -2.41
CA ALA A 13 7.36 6.35 -3.40
C ALA A 13 6.36 7.46 -3.76
N THR A 14 6.01 7.54 -5.04
CA THR A 14 5.02 8.50 -5.51
C THR A 14 3.69 7.85 -5.84
N THR A 15 3.65 6.53 -5.96
CA THR A 15 2.42 5.77 -6.21
C THR A 15 2.29 4.65 -5.20
N VAL A 16 1.07 4.11 -5.09
CA VAL A 16 0.83 2.94 -4.25
C VAL A 16 1.68 1.77 -4.73
N ALA A 17 1.78 1.58 -6.05
CA ALA A 17 2.58 0.48 -6.61
C ALA A 17 4.04 0.59 -6.19
N GLU A 18 4.60 1.80 -6.22
CA GLU A 18 5.99 2.02 -5.80
C GLU A 18 6.18 1.72 -4.33
N LEU A 19 5.21 2.11 -3.49
CA LEU A 19 5.29 1.84 -2.07
C LEU A 19 5.28 0.33 -1.79
N VAL A 20 4.40 -0.41 -2.45
CA VAL A 20 4.33 -1.86 -2.29
C VAL A 20 5.66 -2.51 -2.69
N ALA A 21 6.23 -2.06 -3.82
CA ALA A 21 7.51 -2.57 -4.29
C ALA A 21 8.65 -2.21 -3.33
N GLU A 22 8.65 -0.98 -2.82
CA GLU A 22 9.66 -0.51 -1.87
C GLU A 22 9.68 -1.38 -0.61
N LEU A 23 8.50 -1.83 -0.18
CA LEU A 23 8.37 -2.66 1.01
C LEU A 23 8.64 -4.14 0.74
N GLY A 24 8.92 -4.51 -0.50
CA GLY A 24 9.31 -5.86 -0.86
C GLY A 24 8.17 -6.84 -1.09
N PHE A 25 6.94 -6.38 -1.24
CA PHE A 25 5.82 -7.28 -1.50
C PHE A 25 5.66 -7.56 -2.98
N ALA A 26 5.41 -8.83 -3.30
CA ALA A 26 5.00 -9.21 -4.64
C ALA A 26 3.54 -8.80 -4.85
N LYS A 27 3.18 -8.53 -6.11
CA LYS A 27 1.88 -7.98 -6.46
C LYS A 27 0.70 -8.83 -5.98
N GLY A 28 0.82 -10.15 -6.02
CA GLY A 28 -0.26 -11.03 -5.61
C GLY A 28 -0.23 -11.41 -4.14
N ALA A 29 0.67 -10.82 -3.35
CA ALA A 29 0.90 -11.25 -1.98
C ALA A 29 0.32 -10.30 -0.93
N VAL A 30 -0.31 -9.22 -1.35
CA VAL A 30 -0.77 -8.21 -0.41
C VAL A 30 -2.07 -7.57 -0.88
N LEU A 31 -2.94 -7.28 0.07
CA LEU A 31 -4.11 -6.44 -0.14
C LEU A 31 -3.78 -5.04 0.33
N VAL A 32 -4.23 -4.04 -0.42
CA VAL A 32 -3.97 -2.64 -0.11
C VAL A 32 -5.28 -1.92 0.14
N GLU A 33 -5.33 -1.18 1.24
CA GLU A 33 -6.42 -0.23 1.49
C GLU A 33 -5.85 1.17 1.50
N LEU A 34 -6.53 2.09 0.86
CA LEU A 34 -6.18 3.49 0.84
C LEU A 34 -7.32 4.28 1.45
N ASN A 35 -7.05 4.91 2.59
CA ASN A 35 -8.05 5.70 3.31
C ASN A 35 -9.34 4.91 3.56
N GLY A 36 -9.19 3.63 3.91
CA GLY A 36 -10.31 2.77 4.23
C GLY A 36 -10.97 2.09 3.05
N THR A 37 -10.49 2.31 1.83
CA THR A 37 -11.05 1.70 0.63
C THR A 37 -10.06 0.71 0.03
N ALA A 38 -10.50 -0.52 -0.19
CA ALA A 38 -9.66 -1.52 -0.82
C ALA A 38 -9.34 -1.14 -2.26
N LEU A 39 -8.09 -1.26 -2.65
CA LEU A 39 -7.65 -1.01 -4.01
C LEU A 39 -7.37 -2.33 -4.72
N ARG A 40 -7.84 -2.44 -5.96
CA ARG A 40 -7.45 -3.54 -6.83
C ARG A 40 -6.03 -3.26 -7.36
N PRO A 41 -5.29 -4.30 -7.74
CA PRO A 41 -3.94 -4.09 -8.28
C PRO A 41 -3.88 -3.15 -9.47
N ASP A 42 -4.91 -3.08 -10.31
CA ASP A 42 -4.95 -2.17 -11.44
C ASP A 42 -5.14 -0.71 -11.02
N GLU A 43 -5.47 -0.47 -9.75
CA GLU A 43 -5.59 0.87 -9.19
C GLU A 43 -4.32 1.35 -8.48
N TRP A 44 -3.31 0.48 -8.36
CA TRP A 44 -2.08 0.81 -7.63
C TRP A 44 -1.24 1.91 -8.28
N PRO A 45 -1.34 2.21 -9.59
CA PRO A 45 -0.63 3.38 -10.15
C PRO A 45 -1.11 4.72 -9.61
N ARG A 46 -2.09 4.71 -8.74
CA ARG A 46 -2.61 5.92 -8.11
C ARG A 46 -1.54 6.66 -7.33
N LEU A 47 -1.53 7.98 -7.45
CA LEU A 47 -0.57 8.82 -6.76
C LEU A 47 -0.86 8.85 -5.25
N LEU A 48 0.21 8.77 -4.48
CA LEU A 48 0.15 8.99 -3.05
C LEU A 48 0.11 10.48 -2.76
N GLN A 49 -0.69 10.86 -1.79
CA GLN A 49 -0.79 12.24 -1.35
C GLN A 49 -0.39 12.34 0.13
N ALA A 50 -0.05 13.53 0.55
CA ALA A 50 0.26 13.76 1.96
C ALA A 50 -0.91 13.32 2.82
N ASP A 51 -0.60 12.70 3.94
CA ASP A 51 -1.60 12.25 4.93
C ASP A 51 -2.49 11.10 4.47
N ASP A 52 -2.18 10.46 3.34
CA ASP A 52 -2.88 9.24 2.98
C ASP A 52 -2.62 8.16 4.03
N ALA A 53 -3.67 7.41 4.35
CA ALA A 53 -3.58 6.27 5.26
C ALA A 53 -3.62 4.99 4.43
N ILE A 54 -2.52 4.25 4.48
CA ILE A 54 -2.34 3.01 3.72
C ILE A 54 -2.34 1.84 4.71
N GLU A 55 -3.10 0.80 4.40
CA GLU A 55 -3.00 -0.46 5.11
C GLU A 55 -2.61 -1.55 4.13
N LEU A 56 -1.61 -2.33 4.51
CA LEU A 56 -1.16 -3.48 3.74
C LEU A 56 -1.44 -4.73 4.54
N LEU A 57 -2.21 -5.63 3.95
CA LEU A 57 -2.57 -6.89 4.58
C LEU A 57 -1.96 -8.02 3.76
N ARG A 58 -1.04 -8.77 4.39
CA ARG A 58 -0.40 -9.88 3.71
C ARG A 58 -1.42 -10.98 3.44
N ILE A 59 -1.44 -11.45 2.21
CA ILE A 59 -2.26 -12.60 1.84
C ILE A 59 -1.49 -13.84 2.22
N VAL A 60 -2.05 -14.64 3.12
CA VAL A 60 -1.45 -15.91 3.50
C VAL A 60 -2.21 -16.99 2.73
N ALA A 61 -1.48 -17.73 1.89
CA ALA A 61 -2.09 -18.86 1.20
C ALA A 61 -2.53 -19.88 2.26
N GLY A 62 -3.80 -20.15 2.31
CA GLY A 62 -4.33 -21.17 3.20
C GLY A 62 -3.77 -22.50 2.79
N GLY A 63 -2.94 -23.02 3.61
CA GLY A 63 -2.37 -24.36 3.36
C GLY A 63 -3.30 -25.41 3.87
#